data_cdf09e018117dfd2aafa7e36a703b795
#
_entry.id   cdf09e018117dfd2aafa7e36a703b795
#
_cell.length_a   1.000
_cell.length_b   1.000
_cell.length_c   1.000
_cell.angle_alpha   90.00
_cell.angle_beta   90.00
_cell.angle_gamma   90.00
#
_symmetry.space_group_name_H-M   'P 1'
#
loop_
_entity.id
_entity.type
_entity.pdbx_description
1 polymer ?
#
loop_
_entity_poly.entity_id
_entity_poly.type
_entity_poly.pdbx_seq_one_letter_code
_entity_poly.pdbx_strand_id
1 'polypeptide(L)'
;ILIAEGREMDIVSRGGSFIAGWMLANNKENPFYEHFDEILDICARYDVTISLGDGLRPGCLADATDRAQITELITLGELTDRAWEKGVQVMVEGPGHVPYNQIAANMQLQKRLCHGAPFYVLGPLVTDIAPGYDHITSAIGGTLAAVSGADFLCYVTPAEHLGLPDLNDVREGVVAARIAGHAADVAKGLPQAVAQDLAMAKARKKLDWEAQMELAIDPQKARAIRNAKNKSTDEYCSMCGDYCAVKIIGEYLDDKKKKKH
;
A
#
# COMPACT_ATOMS: atom_id res chain seq x y z
N ILE A 1 18.03 17.06 -12.43
CA ILE A 1 18.79 16.18 -13.33
C ILE A 1 20.15 15.86 -12.71
N LEU A 2 20.98 16.86 -12.34
CA LEU A 2 22.26 16.64 -11.67
C LEU A 2 22.12 15.88 -10.32
N ILE A 3 20.96 15.98 -9.68
CA ILE A 3 20.68 15.29 -8.41
C ILE A 3 20.51 13.79 -8.63
N ALA A 4 19.98 13.37 -9.78
CA ALA A 4 19.83 11.96 -10.13
C ALA A 4 21.15 11.31 -10.64
N GLU A 5 22.17 12.10 -10.93
CA GLU A 5 23.48 11.57 -11.28
C GLU A 5 24.08 10.79 -10.09
N GLY A 6 24.51 9.59 -10.35
CA GLY A 6 25.06 8.69 -9.32
C GLY A 6 24.05 7.79 -8.62
N ARG A 7 22.77 7.80 -9.05
CA ARG A 7 21.79 6.77 -8.68
C ARG A 7 22.06 5.48 -9.45
N GLU A 8 21.69 4.35 -8.87
CA GLU A 8 21.77 3.04 -9.55
C GLU A 8 20.71 2.91 -10.64
N MET A 9 19.50 3.48 -10.42
CA MET A 9 18.36 3.37 -11.33
C MET A 9 17.92 4.71 -11.96
N ASP A 10 18.71 5.76 -11.83
CA ASP A 10 18.42 7.09 -12.38
C ASP A 10 16.99 7.57 -12.05
N ILE A 11 16.15 7.78 -13.09
CA ILE A 11 14.76 8.23 -12.99
C ILE A 11 13.84 7.14 -13.53
N VAL A 12 13.16 6.40 -12.65
CA VAL A 12 12.27 5.30 -13.02
C VAL A 12 10.83 5.73 -13.27
N SER A 13 10.43 6.92 -12.83
CA SER A 13 9.13 7.49 -13.13
C SER A 13 9.03 7.82 -14.60
N ARG A 14 7.99 7.31 -15.28
CA ARG A 14 7.77 7.63 -16.71
C ARG A 14 7.56 9.11 -16.92
N GLY A 15 6.70 9.75 -16.12
CA GLY A 15 6.48 11.20 -16.17
C GLY A 15 7.75 11.99 -15.87
N GLY A 16 8.47 11.61 -14.81
CA GLY A 16 9.75 12.22 -14.44
C GLY A 16 10.79 12.13 -15.55
N SER A 17 10.95 10.96 -16.18
CA SER A 17 11.91 10.77 -17.28
C SER A 17 11.55 11.60 -18.51
N PHE A 18 10.27 11.66 -18.88
CA PHE A 18 9.84 12.48 -20.02
C PHE A 18 10.08 13.96 -19.78
N ILE A 19 9.75 14.47 -18.59
CA ILE A 19 9.99 15.88 -18.26
C ILE A 19 11.49 16.18 -18.17
N ALA A 20 12.28 15.32 -17.54
CA ALA A 20 13.72 15.48 -17.49
C ALA A 20 14.35 15.49 -18.89
N GLY A 21 13.94 14.58 -19.76
CA GLY A 21 14.35 14.56 -21.17
C GLY A 21 13.97 15.85 -21.93
N TRP A 22 12.75 16.34 -21.70
CA TRP A 22 12.29 17.60 -22.31
C TRP A 22 13.10 18.81 -21.80
N MET A 23 13.37 18.89 -20.50
CA MET A 23 14.20 19.95 -19.89
C MET A 23 15.60 19.97 -20.51
N LEU A 24 16.23 18.79 -20.63
CA LEU A 24 17.56 18.67 -21.25
C LEU A 24 17.55 19.07 -22.72
N ALA A 25 16.58 18.57 -23.50
CA ALA A 25 16.50 18.84 -24.92
C ALA A 25 16.26 20.33 -25.24
N ASN A 26 15.53 21.04 -24.38
CA ASN A 26 15.15 22.43 -24.59
C ASN A 26 15.97 23.41 -23.73
N ASN A 27 16.83 22.93 -22.84
CA ASN A 27 17.54 23.75 -21.86
C ASN A 27 16.61 24.70 -21.11
N LYS A 28 15.48 24.18 -20.62
CA LYS A 28 14.43 24.90 -19.90
C LYS A 28 14.07 24.19 -18.60
N GLU A 29 13.45 24.95 -17.70
CA GLU A 29 12.88 24.42 -16.47
C GLU A 29 11.64 23.56 -16.75
N ASN A 30 11.27 22.72 -15.79
CA ASN A 30 10.04 21.94 -15.81
C ASN A 30 8.82 22.85 -15.98
N PRO A 31 8.04 22.74 -17.08
CA PRO A 31 6.91 23.65 -17.35
C PRO A 31 5.80 23.53 -16.29
N PHE A 32 5.61 22.36 -15.65
CA PHE A 32 4.65 22.23 -14.56
C PHE A 32 5.10 22.96 -13.30
N TYR A 33 6.38 23.09 -13.06
CA TYR A 33 6.92 23.88 -11.96
C TYR A 33 6.89 25.37 -12.30
N GLU A 34 7.31 25.77 -13.50
CA GLU A 34 7.36 27.16 -13.96
C GLU A 34 5.96 27.80 -14.00
N HIS A 35 4.96 27.06 -14.48
CA HIS A 35 3.56 27.49 -14.61
C HIS A 35 2.64 26.92 -13.52
N PHE A 36 3.19 26.61 -12.34
CA PHE A 36 2.41 25.96 -11.29
C PHE A 36 1.20 26.78 -10.83
N ASP A 37 1.33 28.11 -10.75
CA ASP A 37 0.23 28.99 -10.36
C ASP A 37 -0.94 28.99 -11.35
N GLU A 38 -0.67 28.85 -12.65
CA GLU A 38 -1.70 28.71 -13.69
C GLU A 38 -2.44 27.37 -13.55
N ILE A 39 -1.72 26.30 -13.19
CA ILE A 39 -2.30 24.99 -12.89
C ILE A 39 -3.20 25.08 -11.67
N LEU A 40 -2.75 25.77 -10.61
CA LEU A 40 -3.53 25.98 -9.41
C LEU A 40 -4.82 26.76 -9.69
N ASP A 41 -4.78 27.78 -10.54
CA ASP A 41 -5.98 28.55 -10.94
C ASP A 41 -7.01 27.66 -11.66
N ILE A 42 -6.55 26.72 -12.50
CA ILE A 42 -7.41 25.71 -13.13
C ILE A 42 -8.00 24.77 -12.08
N CYS A 43 -7.16 24.24 -11.19
CA CYS A 43 -7.59 23.31 -10.14
C CYS A 43 -8.60 23.94 -9.20
N ALA A 44 -8.38 25.17 -8.75
CA ALA A 44 -9.33 25.92 -7.92
C ALA A 44 -10.67 26.15 -8.62
N ARG A 45 -10.64 26.47 -9.94
CA ARG A 45 -11.85 26.69 -10.72
C ARG A 45 -12.72 25.47 -10.88
N TYR A 46 -12.12 24.28 -10.96
CA TYR A 46 -12.84 23.01 -11.22
C TYR A 46 -12.90 22.09 -10.01
N ASP A 47 -12.49 22.56 -8.84
CA ASP A 47 -12.43 21.78 -7.58
C ASP A 47 -11.64 20.47 -7.73
N VAL A 48 -10.43 20.57 -8.30
CA VAL A 48 -9.55 19.44 -8.56
C VAL A 48 -8.46 19.37 -7.51
N THR A 49 -8.31 18.22 -6.88
CA THR A 49 -7.18 17.91 -5.99
C THR A 49 -5.93 17.62 -6.81
N ILE A 50 -4.79 18.21 -6.45
CA ILE A 50 -3.50 17.90 -7.08
C ILE A 50 -2.86 16.71 -6.37
N SER A 51 -2.35 15.75 -7.15
CA SER A 51 -1.39 14.76 -6.69
C SER A 51 0.00 15.23 -7.10
N LEU A 52 0.77 15.70 -6.13
CA LEU A 52 2.15 16.14 -6.35
C LEU A 52 3.05 14.90 -6.43
N GLY A 53 3.46 14.57 -7.65
CA GLY A 53 4.14 13.34 -7.97
C GLY A 53 5.62 13.33 -7.65
N ASP A 54 6.13 12.12 -7.48
CA ASP A 54 7.46 11.70 -7.10
C ASP A 54 8.29 11.30 -8.33
N GLY A 55 8.63 12.23 -9.15
CA GLY A 55 9.48 12.00 -10.34
C GLY A 55 10.81 11.33 -10.01
N LEU A 56 11.33 11.58 -8.81
CA LEU A 56 12.60 11.07 -8.32
C LEU A 56 12.44 9.97 -7.25
N ARG A 57 11.29 9.27 -7.21
CA ARG A 57 11.15 8.11 -6.32
C ARG A 57 12.24 7.08 -6.57
N PRO A 58 12.76 6.37 -5.53
CA PRO A 58 13.75 5.34 -5.71
C PRO A 58 13.19 4.13 -6.46
N GLY A 59 13.92 3.65 -7.47
CA GLY A 59 13.60 2.47 -8.27
C GLY A 59 14.28 1.20 -7.77
N CYS A 60 15.17 1.31 -6.78
CA CYS A 60 15.81 0.21 -6.07
C CYS A 60 16.13 0.63 -4.64
N LEU A 61 16.44 -0.36 -3.79
CA LEU A 61 16.77 -0.07 -2.38
C LEU A 61 18.04 0.77 -2.21
N ALA A 62 18.98 0.70 -3.13
CA ALA A 62 20.22 1.47 -3.08
C ALA A 62 20.00 2.97 -3.19
N ASP A 63 18.95 3.38 -3.92
CA ASP A 63 18.59 4.80 -4.14
C ASP A 63 17.64 5.35 -3.06
N ALA A 64 17.21 4.51 -2.13
CA ALA A 64 16.24 4.92 -1.11
C ALA A 64 16.80 5.99 -0.17
N THR A 65 15.97 7.04 0.07
CA THR A 65 16.29 8.13 1.00
C THR A 65 17.55 8.91 0.58
N ASP A 66 17.86 8.88 -0.71
CA ASP A 66 18.99 9.62 -1.25
C ASP A 66 18.70 11.12 -1.37
N ARG A 67 19.73 11.87 -1.76
CA ARG A 67 19.62 13.31 -1.94
C ARG A 67 18.55 13.70 -2.96
N ALA A 68 18.39 12.93 -4.03
CA ALA A 68 17.42 13.22 -5.08
C ALA A 68 15.99 13.12 -4.54
N GLN A 69 15.65 12.02 -3.87
CA GLN A 69 14.35 11.80 -3.25
C GLN A 69 14.04 12.88 -2.21
N ILE A 70 14.97 13.21 -1.33
CA ILE A 70 14.74 14.19 -0.26
C ILE A 70 14.64 15.62 -0.81
N THR A 71 15.43 15.99 -1.83
CA THR A 71 15.33 17.32 -2.44
C THR A 71 13.99 17.50 -3.14
N GLU A 72 13.50 16.46 -3.84
CA GLU A 72 12.15 16.49 -4.42
C GLU A 72 11.10 16.68 -3.34
N LEU A 73 11.19 15.93 -2.24
CA LEU A 73 10.22 16.02 -1.14
C LEU A 73 10.17 17.45 -0.53
N ILE A 74 11.31 18.12 -0.42
CA ILE A 74 11.36 19.54 0.03
C ILE A 74 10.60 20.42 -0.95
N THR A 75 10.85 20.27 -2.25
CA THR A 75 10.14 21.03 -3.28
C THR A 75 8.63 20.76 -3.28
N LEU A 76 8.22 19.50 -3.06
CA LEU A 76 6.80 19.15 -2.93
C LEU A 76 6.15 19.81 -1.70
N GLY A 77 6.90 20.00 -0.62
CA GLY A 77 6.44 20.77 0.54
C GLY A 77 6.18 22.24 0.19
N GLU A 78 7.10 22.90 -0.51
CA GLU A 78 6.94 24.27 -1.00
C GLU A 78 5.73 24.41 -1.94
N LEU A 79 5.53 23.46 -2.83
CA LEU A 79 4.39 23.43 -3.74
C LEU A 79 3.07 23.17 -3.02
N THR A 80 3.10 22.41 -1.94
CA THR A 80 1.94 22.16 -1.07
C THR A 80 1.46 23.47 -0.43
N ASP A 81 2.37 24.29 0.11
CA ASP A 81 2.02 25.58 0.69
C ASP A 81 1.38 26.51 -0.35
N ARG A 82 1.97 26.59 -1.54
CA ARG A 82 1.43 27.41 -2.65
C ARG A 82 0.03 26.96 -3.07
N ALA A 83 -0.21 25.66 -3.10
CA ALA A 83 -1.53 25.10 -3.44
C ALA A 83 -2.57 25.45 -2.35
N TRP A 84 -2.22 25.30 -1.09
CA TRP A 84 -3.12 25.62 0.02
C TRP A 84 -3.44 27.12 0.13
N GLU A 85 -2.48 28.01 -0.15
CA GLU A 85 -2.71 29.46 -0.23
C GLU A 85 -3.78 29.81 -1.27
N LYS A 86 -3.89 29.02 -2.37
CA LYS A 86 -4.94 29.15 -3.38
C LYS A 86 -6.21 28.33 -3.11
N GLY A 87 -6.28 27.64 -1.96
CA GLY A 87 -7.42 26.80 -1.58
C GLY A 87 -7.52 25.50 -2.36
N VAL A 88 -6.43 25.05 -3.00
CA VAL A 88 -6.37 23.79 -3.77
C VAL A 88 -5.92 22.65 -2.84
N GLN A 89 -6.68 21.55 -2.86
CA GLN A 89 -6.33 20.35 -2.12
C GLN A 89 -5.12 19.66 -2.75
N VAL A 90 -4.28 19.08 -1.89
CA VAL A 90 -3.05 18.38 -2.29
C VAL A 90 -2.99 17.00 -1.66
N MET A 91 -2.50 16.05 -2.41
CA MET A 91 -1.93 14.79 -1.94
C MET A 91 -0.49 14.71 -2.48
N VAL A 92 0.45 14.28 -1.65
CA VAL A 92 1.87 14.11 -2.04
C VAL A 92 2.12 12.64 -2.34
N GLU A 93 2.79 12.35 -3.46
CA GLU A 93 3.23 11.00 -3.79
C GLU A 93 4.64 10.73 -3.28
N GLY A 94 4.97 9.48 -3.07
CA GLY A 94 6.32 9.06 -2.65
C GLY A 94 6.37 7.59 -2.29
N PRO A 95 7.43 7.16 -1.58
CA PRO A 95 8.52 6.53 -2.31
C PRO A 95 8.15 5.12 -2.80
N GLY A 96 8.92 4.61 -3.78
CA GLY A 96 8.80 3.26 -4.33
C GLY A 96 9.58 2.22 -3.52
N HIS A 97 10.83 1.95 -3.91
CA HIS A 97 11.68 0.97 -3.23
C HIS A 97 12.36 1.57 -2.00
N VAL A 98 12.06 1.04 -0.81
CA VAL A 98 12.64 1.53 0.45
C VAL A 98 12.92 0.35 1.39
N PRO A 99 14.14 0.20 1.92
CA PRO A 99 14.42 -0.80 2.94
C PRO A 99 13.48 -0.66 4.14
N TYR A 100 13.02 -1.78 4.67
CA TYR A 100 12.00 -1.83 5.71
C TYR A 100 12.29 -0.89 6.90
N ASN A 101 13.55 -0.84 7.34
CA ASN A 101 13.99 0.00 8.47
C ASN A 101 13.99 1.51 8.18
N GLN A 102 13.88 1.94 6.93
CA GLN A 102 13.84 3.36 6.56
C GLN A 102 12.42 3.89 6.32
N ILE A 103 11.41 3.03 6.23
CA ILE A 103 10.04 3.40 5.87
C ILE A 103 9.46 4.41 6.87
N ALA A 104 9.53 4.13 8.16
CA ALA A 104 8.98 5.01 9.18
C ALA A 104 9.61 6.42 9.14
N ALA A 105 10.92 6.51 8.91
CA ALA A 105 11.62 7.78 8.77
C ALA A 105 11.14 8.56 7.54
N ASN A 106 10.92 7.88 6.39
CA ASN A 106 10.38 8.51 5.18
C ASN A 106 8.98 9.09 5.42
N MET A 107 8.10 8.36 6.14
CA MET A 107 6.76 8.87 6.49
C MET A 107 6.84 10.11 7.37
N GLN A 108 7.70 10.09 8.39
CA GLN A 108 7.90 11.23 9.28
C GLN A 108 8.48 12.45 8.57
N LEU A 109 9.43 12.25 7.66
CA LEU A 109 10.01 13.32 6.85
C LEU A 109 8.94 13.99 5.99
N GLN A 110 8.12 13.22 5.29
CA GLN A 110 7.03 13.79 4.49
C GLN A 110 6.06 14.61 5.36
N LYS A 111 5.60 14.07 6.47
CA LYS A 111 4.68 14.78 7.37
C LYS A 111 5.28 16.10 7.88
N ARG A 112 6.58 16.15 8.08
CA ARG A 112 7.28 17.37 8.51
C ARG A 112 7.48 18.36 7.38
N LEU A 113 7.99 17.90 6.23
CA LEU A 113 8.37 18.75 5.11
C LEU A 113 7.15 19.21 4.30
N CYS A 114 6.07 18.42 4.27
CA CYS A 114 4.83 18.75 3.56
C CYS A 114 3.67 19.08 4.51
N HIS A 115 3.97 19.55 5.73
CA HIS A 115 3.02 20.14 6.68
C HIS A 115 1.81 19.25 7.04
N GLY A 116 2.00 17.92 7.00
CA GLY A 116 0.95 16.95 7.29
C GLY A 116 0.04 16.62 6.10
N ALA A 117 0.35 17.09 4.90
CA ALA A 117 -0.41 16.73 3.70
C ALA A 117 -0.59 15.22 3.56
N PRO A 118 -1.72 14.75 3.00
CA PRO A 118 -1.93 13.33 2.71
C PRO A 118 -0.80 12.75 1.87
N PHE A 119 -0.34 11.54 2.24
CA PHE A 119 0.78 10.87 1.62
C PHE A 119 0.35 9.58 0.93
N TYR A 120 0.54 9.52 -0.37
CA TYR A 120 0.27 8.38 -1.23
C TYR A 120 1.57 7.68 -1.61
N VAL A 121 1.76 6.43 -1.20
CA VAL A 121 3.02 5.72 -1.37
C VAL A 121 2.91 4.55 -2.35
N LEU A 122 3.94 4.33 -3.14
CA LEU A 122 4.05 3.20 -4.06
C LEU A 122 4.69 2.00 -3.33
N GLY A 123 3.88 1.25 -2.66
CA GLY A 123 4.35 0.18 -1.78
C GLY A 123 4.46 0.65 -0.34
N PRO A 124 5.69 0.88 0.19
CA PRO A 124 7.02 0.68 -0.40
C PRO A 124 7.41 -0.78 -0.62
N LEU A 125 8.16 -1.05 -1.69
CA LEU A 125 8.74 -2.36 -1.95
C LEU A 125 10.01 -2.54 -1.11
N VAL A 126 10.05 -3.58 -0.30
CA VAL A 126 11.09 -3.78 0.73
C VAL A 126 12.29 -4.62 0.28
N THR A 127 12.25 -5.14 -0.94
CA THR A 127 13.34 -5.91 -1.57
C THR A 127 13.22 -5.87 -3.09
N ASP A 128 14.37 -5.89 -3.78
CA ASP A 128 14.45 -5.82 -5.24
C ASP A 128 14.52 -7.22 -5.90
N ILE A 129 14.67 -8.29 -5.12
CA ILE A 129 14.94 -9.64 -5.64
C ILE A 129 13.70 -10.54 -5.71
N ALA A 130 12.50 -9.95 -5.70
CA ALA A 130 11.26 -10.71 -5.70
C ALA A 130 10.34 -10.42 -6.91
N PRO A 131 10.86 -10.37 -8.16
CA PRO A 131 10.00 -10.15 -9.32
C PRO A 131 8.93 -11.24 -9.41
N GLY A 132 7.69 -10.86 -9.75
CA GLY A 132 6.51 -11.73 -9.71
C GLY A 132 5.82 -11.77 -8.34
N TYR A 133 6.44 -11.20 -7.29
CA TYR A 133 5.91 -11.11 -5.93
C TYR A 133 5.93 -9.67 -5.39
N ASP A 134 6.04 -8.68 -6.26
CA ASP A 134 6.11 -7.27 -5.86
C ASP A 134 4.88 -6.80 -5.08
N HIS A 135 3.70 -7.37 -5.33
CA HIS A 135 2.50 -7.14 -4.53
C HIS A 135 2.67 -7.60 -3.07
N ILE A 136 3.46 -8.63 -2.80
CA ILE A 136 3.76 -9.10 -1.43
C ILE A 136 4.77 -8.16 -0.78
N THR A 137 5.85 -7.80 -1.47
CA THR A 137 6.87 -6.88 -0.94
C THR A 137 6.26 -5.51 -0.65
N SER A 138 5.36 -5.05 -1.51
CA SER A 138 4.57 -3.83 -1.34
C SER A 138 3.62 -3.92 -0.13
N ALA A 139 2.94 -5.05 0.09
CA ALA A 139 2.07 -5.21 1.24
C ALA A 139 2.83 -5.16 2.57
N ILE A 140 4.04 -5.73 2.61
CA ILE A 140 4.92 -5.67 3.79
C ILE A 140 5.30 -4.23 4.11
N GLY A 141 5.83 -3.51 3.14
CA GLY A 141 6.25 -2.12 3.32
C GLY A 141 5.06 -1.17 3.50
N GLY A 142 3.99 -1.39 2.75
CA GLY A 142 2.76 -0.60 2.83
C GLY A 142 2.09 -0.66 4.20
N THR A 143 2.10 -1.83 4.84
CA THR A 143 1.60 -1.97 6.22
C THR A 143 2.37 -1.06 7.17
N LEU A 144 3.71 -1.11 7.14
CA LEU A 144 4.54 -0.25 7.98
C LEU A 144 4.38 1.23 7.63
N ALA A 145 4.32 1.57 6.34
CA ALA A 145 4.10 2.95 5.90
C ALA A 145 2.76 3.50 6.43
N ALA A 146 1.68 2.72 6.30
CA ALA A 146 0.36 3.13 6.77
C ALA A 146 0.32 3.28 8.31
N VAL A 147 0.95 2.40 9.07
CA VAL A 147 1.10 2.54 10.52
C VAL A 147 1.90 3.80 10.88
N SER A 148 2.90 4.16 10.07
CA SER A 148 3.83 5.26 10.33
C SER A 148 3.37 6.62 9.79
N GLY A 149 2.23 6.70 9.06
CA GLY A 149 1.66 7.98 8.64
C GLY A 149 1.28 8.10 7.16
N ALA A 150 1.45 7.09 6.32
CA ALA A 150 0.89 7.11 4.98
C ALA A 150 -0.65 7.05 5.03
N ASP A 151 -1.30 7.79 4.14
CA ASP A 151 -2.75 7.91 4.07
C ASP A 151 -3.34 7.04 2.94
N PHE A 152 -2.59 6.86 1.86
CA PHE A 152 -2.98 6.06 0.71
C PHE A 152 -1.89 5.07 0.32
N LEU A 153 -2.29 3.87 -0.05
CA LEU A 153 -1.41 2.83 -0.57
C LEU A 153 -1.73 2.59 -2.05
N CYS A 154 -0.75 2.80 -2.93
CA CYS A 154 -0.82 2.32 -4.30
C CYS A 154 -0.73 0.79 -4.30
N TYR A 155 -1.64 0.11 -5.02
CA TYR A 155 -1.45 -1.32 -5.22
C TYR A 155 -0.30 -1.55 -6.23
N VAL A 156 0.42 -2.64 -6.02
CA VAL A 156 1.45 -3.15 -6.92
C VAL A 156 1.03 -4.54 -7.35
N THR A 157 1.22 -4.86 -8.63
CA THR A 157 0.79 -6.16 -9.19
C THR A 157 1.93 -7.18 -9.20
N PRO A 158 1.63 -8.49 -9.33
CA PRO A 158 2.67 -9.50 -9.60
C PRO A 158 3.46 -9.23 -10.88
N ALA A 159 2.87 -8.53 -11.85
CA ALA A 159 3.49 -8.20 -13.13
C ALA A 159 4.43 -6.98 -13.08
N GLU A 160 4.54 -6.29 -11.94
CA GLU A 160 5.43 -5.13 -11.77
C GLU A 160 6.85 -5.49 -12.20
N HIS A 161 7.51 -4.60 -12.91
CA HIS A 161 8.85 -4.80 -13.53
C HIS A 161 8.95 -5.92 -14.59
N LEU A 162 7.88 -6.68 -14.84
CA LEU A 162 7.89 -7.83 -15.78
C LEU A 162 7.05 -7.60 -17.03
N GLY A 163 5.94 -6.89 -16.92
CA GLY A 163 5.04 -6.68 -18.05
C GLY A 163 3.78 -5.88 -17.73
N LEU A 164 2.92 -5.73 -18.72
CA LEU A 164 1.62 -5.10 -18.55
C LEU A 164 0.71 -6.04 -17.75
N PRO A 165 0.15 -5.61 -16.59
CA PRO A 165 -0.70 -6.46 -15.79
C PRO A 165 -2.03 -6.80 -16.49
N ASP A 166 -2.49 -8.01 -16.32
CA ASP A 166 -3.84 -8.42 -16.67
C ASP A 166 -4.83 -8.17 -15.52
N LEU A 167 -6.11 -8.57 -15.72
CA LEU A 167 -7.14 -8.38 -14.72
C LEU A 167 -6.87 -9.15 -13.42
N ASN A 168 -6.27 -10.33 -13.50
CA ASN A 168 -5.94 -11.14 -12.33
C ASN A 168 -4.77 -10.52 -11.56
N ASP A 169 -3.76 -10.01 -12.26
CA ASP A 169 -2.64 -9.31 -11.65
C ASP A 169 -3.13 -8.07 -10.87
N VAL A 170 -4.03 -7.28 -11.47
CA VAL A 170 -4.63 -6.12 -10.81
C VAL A 170 -5.41 -6.56 -9.56
N ARG A 171 -6.19 -7.63 -9.65
CA ARG A 171 -6.94 -8.17 -8.51
C ARG A 171 -6.01 -8.61 -7.38
N GLU A 172 -4.95 -9.36 -7.67
CA GLU A 172 -3.97 -9.80 -6.66
C GLU A 172 -3.30 -8.59 -5.99
N GLY A 173 -2.90 -7.58 -6.77
CA GLY A 173 -2.31 -6.35 -6.23
C GLY A 173 -3.26 -5.58 -5.32
N VAL A 174 -4.52 -5.40 -5.73
CA VAL A 174 -5.55 -4.71 -4.92
C VAL A 174 -5.84 -5.48 -3.63
N VAL A 175 -5.94 -6.81 -3.68
CA VAL A 175 -6.13 -7.64 -2.49
C VAL A 175 -4.95 -7.52 -1.53
N ALA A 176 -3.71 -7.54 -2.04
CA ALA A 176 -2.52 -7.37 -1.23
C ALA A 176 -2.48 -6.00 -0.54
N ALA A 177 -2.81 -4.92 -1.26
CA ALA A 177 -2.90 -3.56 -0.70
C ALA A 177 -4.01 -3.45 0.36
N ARG A 178 -5.18 -4.09 0.14
CA ARG A 178 -6.26 -4.13 1.14
C ARG A 178 -5.86 -4.90 2.40
N ILE A 179 -5.10 -5.98 2.28
CA ILE A 179 -4.56 -6.72 3.44
C ILE A 179 -3.60 -5.82 4.22
N ALA A 180 -2.71 -5.10 3.53
CA ALA A 180 -1.78 -4.16 4.14
C ALA A 180 -2.50 -3.04 4.90
N GLY A 181 -3.51 -2.42 4.27
CA GLY A 181 -4.33 -1.38 4.89
C GLY A 181 -5.08 -1.88 6.12
N HIS A 182 -5.75 -3.05 6.01
CA HIS A 182 -6.46 -3.64 7.14
C HIS A 182 -5.53 -3.98 8.32
N ALA A 183 -4.36 -4.54 8.03
CA ALA A 183 -3.36 -4.84 9.06
C ALA A 183 -2.88 -3.57 9.78
N ALA A 184 -2.71 -2.47 9.03
CA ALA A 184 -2.37 -1.17 9.61
C ALA A 184 -3.51 -0.59 10.46
N ASP A 185 -4.77 -0.73 10.03
CA ASP A 185 -5.94 -0.28 10.78
C ASP A 185 -6.10 -1.04 12.10
N VAL A 186 -5.85 -2.35 12.09
CA VAL A 186 -5.79 -3.17 13.32
C VAL A 186 -4.66 -2.67 14.24
N ALA A 187 -3.48 -2.42 13.71
CA ALA A 187 -2.33 -1.93 14.49
C ALA A 187 -2.59 -0.53 15.10
N LYS A 188 -3.34 0.33 14.40
CA LYS A 188 -3.81 1.63 14.90
C LYS A 188 -4.95 1.51 15.92
N GLY A 189 -5.49 0.32 16.12
CA GLY A 189 -6.61 0.06 17.05
C GLY A 189 -7.95 0.61 16.57
N LEU A 190 -8.17 0.72 15.25
CA LEU A 190 -9.45 1.18 14.71
C LEU A 190 -10.56 0.17 15.07
N PRO A 191 -11.63 0.60 15.77
CA PRO A 191 -12.60 -0.34 16.35
C PRO A 191 -13.27 -1.24 15.31
N GLN A 192 -13.52 -0.75 14.11
CA GLN A 192 -14.15 -1.52 13.03
C GLN A 192 -13.24 -2.64 12.51
N ALA A 193 -11.94 -2.37 12.31
CA ALA A 193 -10.97 -3.36 11.87
C ALA A 193 -10.80 -4.46 12.93
N VAL A 194 -10.61 -4.08 14.19
CA VAL A 194 -10.51 -5.02 15.32
C VAL A 194 -11.78 -5.88 15.46
N ALA A 195 -12.96 -5.29 15.28
CA ALA A 195 -14.23 -6.01 15.38
C ALA A 195 -14.40 -7.02 14.22
N GLN A 196 -13.92 -6.70 13.01
CA GLN A 196 -13.96 -7.62 11.86
C GLN A 196 -13.09 -8.86 12.11
N ASP A 197 -11.86 -8.69 12.61
CA ASP A 197 -11.00 -9.82 12.96
C ASP A 197 -11.56 -10.66 14.11
N LEU A 198 -12.18 -10.02 15.10
CA LEU A 198 -12.86 -10.74 16.17
C LEU A 198 -14.07 -11.55 15.65
N ALA A 199 -14.83 -11.01 14.70
CA ALA A 199 -15.93 -11.72 14.06
C ALA A 199 -15.41 -12.95 13.29
N MET A 200 -14.33 -12.81 12.52
CA MET A 200 -13.66 -13.91 11.85
C MET A 200 -13.17 -14.98 12.85
N ALA A 201 -12.58 -14.57 13.96
CA ALA A 201 -12.13 -15.52 15.01
C ALA A 201 -13.31 -16.30 15.61
N LYS A 202 -14.46 -15.64 15.83
CA LYS A 202 -15.69 -16.30 16.32
C LYS A 202 -16.26 -17.29 15.29
N ALA A 203 -16.27 -16.93 14.01
CA ALA A 203 -16.70 -17.80 12.92
C ALA A 203 -15.78 -19.03 12.79
N ARG A 204 -14.45 -18.83 12.86
CA ARG A 204 -13.46 -19.92 12.90
C ARG A 204 -13.67 -20.87 14.05
N LYS A 205 -13.92 -20.36 15.26
CA LYS A 205 -14.17 -21.18 16.45
C LYS A 205 -15.41 -22.07 16.28
N LYS A 206 -16.43 -21.60 15.59
CA LYS A 206 -17.66 -22.34 15.32
C LYS A 206 -17.58 -23.26 14.10
N LEU A 207 -16.47 -23.21 13.35
CA LEU A 207 -16.32 -23.86 12.04
C LEU A 207 -17.41 -23.41 11.04
N ASP A 208 -17.91 -22.20 11.22
CA ASP A 208 -18.89 -21.57 10.35
C ASP A 208 -18.20 -21.05 9.08
N TRP A 209 -18.15 -21.90 8.07
CA TRP A 209 -17.43 -21.62 6.83
C TRP A 209 -18.07 -20.52 6.00
N GLU A 210 -19.41 -20.43 6.05
CA GLU A 210 -20.10 -19.38 5.29
C GLU A 210 -19.79 -17.99 5.85
N ALA A 211 -19.93 -17.83 7.16
CA ALA A 211 -19.55 -16.57 7.82
C ALA A 211 -18.05 -16.22 7.62
N GLN A 212 -17.16 -17.22 7.60
CA GLN A 212 -15.74 -16.97 7.30
C GLN A 212 -15.53 -16.45 5.88
N MET A 213 -16.28 -16.98 4.89
CA MET A 213 -16.20 -16.53 3.50
C MET A 213 -16.75 -15.12 3.33
N GLU A 214 -17.84 -14.78 4.01
CA GLU A 214 -18.46 -13.43 3.96
C GLU A 214 -17.54 -12.37 4.59
N LEU A 215 -16.83 -12.71 5.65
CA LEU A 215 -15.89 -11.82 6.34
C LEU A 215 -14.54 -11.68 5.62
N ALA A 216 -14.22 -12.55 4.69
CA ALA A 216 -12.92 -12.57 4.03
C ALA A 216 -12.70 -11.34 3.13
N ILE A 217 -11.47 -10.83 3.07
CA ILE A 217 -11.07 -9.74 2.15
C ILE A 217 -11.26 -10.19 0.69
N ASP A 218 -10.97 -11.46 0.38
CA ASP A 218 -11.24 -12.08 -0.92
C ASP A 218 -12.07 -13.36 -0.76
N PRO A 219 -13.41 -13.23 -0.68
CA PRO A 219 -14.30 -14.37 -0.49
C PRO A 219 -14.30 -15.35 -1.67
N GLN A 220 -14.05 -14.87 -2.89
CA GLN A 220 -14.04 -15.73 -4.07
C GLN A 220 -12.83 -16.69 -4.05
N LYS A 221 -11.63 -16.18 -3.79
CA LYS A 221 -10.42 -16.99 -3.68
C LYS A 221 -10.51 -17.97 -2.50
N ALA A 222 -11.03 -17.50 -1.35
CA ALA A 222 -11.22 -18.33 -0.17
C ALA A 222 -12.18 -19.51 -0.45
N ARG A 223 -13.34 -19.26 -1.09
CA ARG A 223 -14.29 -20.29 -1.51
C ARG A 223 -13.68 -21.27 -2.51
N ALA A 224 -12.98 -20.76 -3.53
CA ALA A 224 -12.34 -21.58 -4.55
C ALA A 224 -11.32 -22.56 -3.92
N ILE A 225 -10.47 -22.06 -3.04
CA ILE A 225 -9.47 -22.89 -2.35
C ILE A 225 -10.14 -23.94 -1.45
N ARG A 226 -11.17 -23.57 -0.69
CA ARG A 226 -11.87 -24.52 0.17
C ARG A 226 -12.52 -25.62 -0.68
N ASN A 227 -13.28 -25.26 -1.71
CA ASN A 227 -14.02 -26.21 -2.54
C ASN A 227 -13.09 -27.15 -3.33
N ALA A 228 -11.92 -26.70 -3.74
CA ALA A 228 -10.92 -27.53 -4.40
C ALA A 228 -10.28 -28.57 -3.46
N LYS A 229 -10.27 -28.34 -2.16
CA LYS A 229 -9.53 -29.17 -1.16
C LYS A 229 -10.42 -29.92 -0.19
N ASN A 230 -11.74 -29.66 -0.18
CA ASN A 230 -12.69 -30.27 0.77
C ASN A 230 -13.99 -30.60 0.04
N LYS A 231 -14.71 -31.62 0.51
CA LYS A 231 -16.09 -31.87 0.08
C LYS A 231 -17.04 -30.86 0.72
N SER A 232 -18.16 -30.58 0.10
CA SER A 232 -19.15 -29.66 0.62
C SER A 232 -19.73 -30.07 1.99
N THR A 233 -19.67 -31.36 2.30
CA THR A 233 -20.15 -31.96 3.56
C THR A 233 -19.08 -31.98 4.65
N ASP A 234 -17.83 -31.60 4.35
CA ASP A 234 -16.75 -31.66 5.35
C ASP A 234 -16.94 -30.57 6.41
N GLU A 235 -17.09 -30.99 7.66
CA GLU A 235 -17.24 -30.10 8.82
C GLU A 235 -15.93 -29.35 9.09
N TYR A 236 -14.77 -30.00 8.89
CA TYR A 236 -13.44 -29.43 9.09
C TYR A 236 -12.69 -29.24 7.75
N CYS A 237 -11.55 -28.57 7.81
CA CYS A 237 -10.67 -28.50 6.63
C CYS A 237 -9.83 -29.79 6.52
N SER A 238 -9.44 -30.11 5.28
CA SER A 238 -8.62 -31.29 4.98
C SER A 238 -7.20 -31.26 5.60
N MET A 239 -6.75 -30.13 6.13
CA MET A 239 -5.42 -30.02 6.75
C MET A 239 -5.31 -30.84 8.04
N CYS A 240 -6.33 -30.78 8.90
CA CYS A 240 -6.34 -31.48 10.20
C CYS A 240 -7.31 -32.67 10.22
N GLY A 241 -8.34 -32.64 9.39
CA GLY A 241 -9.38 -33.68 9.38
C GLY A 241 -9.97 -33.92 10.77
N ASP A 242 -10.02 -35.20 11.19
CA ASP A 242 -10.53 -35.61 12.50
C ASP A 242 -9.71 -35.09 13.67
N TYR A 243 -8.48 -34.70 13.47
CA TYR A 243 -7.58 -34.12 14.48
C TYR A 243 -7.66 -32.59 14.57
N CYS A 244 -8.77 -31.99 14.17
CA CYS A 244 -8.96 -30.53 14.24
C CYS A 244 -8.86 -30.02 15.67
N ALA A 245 -7.85 -29.22 15.96
CA ALA A 245 -7.60 -28.71 17.31
C ALA A 245 -8.77 -27.86 17.84
N VAL A 246 -9.45 -27.09 16.97
CA VAL A 246 -10.61 -26.28 17.36
C VAL A 246 -11.77 -27.17 17.81
N LYS A 247 -12.02 -28.28 17.11
CA LYS A 247 -13.04 -29.24 17.47
C LYS A 247 -12.70 -29.94 18.78
N ILE A 248 -11.53 -30.58 18.86
CA ILE A 248 -11.12 -31.41 20.02
C ILE A 248 -11.21 -30.59 21.31
N ILE A 249 -10.60 -29.40 21.36
CA ILE A 249 -10.62 -28.60 22.59
C ILE A 249 -12.02 -28.03 22.86
N GLY A 250 -12.82 -27.74 21.83
CA GLY A 250 -14.21 -27.29 21.97
C GLY A 250 -15.07 -28.30 22.68
N GLU A 251 -15.01 -29.59 22.31
CA GLU A 251 -15.74 -30.68 22.93
C GLU A 251 -15.39 -30.82 24.43
N TYR A 252 -14.10 -30.79 24.77
CA TYR A 252 -13.65 -30.87 26.17
C TYR A 252 -14.08 -29.66 27.01
N LEU A 253 -14.10 -28.46 26.47
CA LEU A 253 -14.49 -27.25 27.21
C LEU A 253 -16.00 -27.15 27.37
N ASP A 254 -16.79 -27.60 26.41
CA ASP A 254 -18.26 -27.60 26.50
C ASP A 254 -18.76 -28.69 27.47
N ASP A 255 -18.12 -29.86 27.54
CA ASP A 255 -18.40 -30.89 28.52
C ASP A 255 -18.12 -30.43 29.96
N LYS A 256 -17.05 -29.64 30.17
CA LYS A 256 -16.77 -29.04 31.48
C LYS A 256 -17.79 -28.00 31.90
N LYS A 257 -18.39 -27.24 30.95
CA LYS A 257 -19.46 -26.28 31.25
C LYS A 257 -20.77 -27.01 31.65
N LYS A 258 -21.11 -28.08 30.93
CA LYS A 258 -22.31 -28.90 31.26
C LYS A 258 -22.24 -29.62 32.62
N LYS A 259 -21.03 -29.92 33.10
CA LYS A 259 -20.82 -30.57 34.42
C LYS A 259 -20.77 -29.59 35.61
N LYS A 260 -20.82 -28.26 35.35
CA LYS A 260 -20.83 -27.21 36.39
C LYS A 260 -22.20 -26.56 36.60
N HIS A 261 -23.21 -27.01 35.87
CA HIS A 261 -24.63 -26.74 36.07
C HIS A 261 -25.38 -28.03 36.40
#